data_7a73f71e89bd2e90cacc1a9000f0cfa9
#
_entry.id   7a73f71e89bd2e90cacc1a9000f0cfa9
#
_cell.length_a   1.000
_cell.length_b   1.000
_cell.length_c   1.000
_cell.angle_alpha   90.00
_cell.angle_beta   90.00
_cell.angle_gamma   90.00
#
_symmetry.space_group_name_H-M   'P 1'
#
loop_
_entity.id
_entity.type
_entity.pdbx_description
1 polymer ?
#
loop_
_entity_poly.entity_id
_entity_poly.type
_entity_poly.pdbx_seq_one_letter_code
_entity_poly.pdbx_strand_id
1 'polypeptide(L)'
;MMKTRSVLLLLAICAAACATTAPPPKPIPAQDSALRTQDSTDLRIALEDAYAQIVSHETTPVNAPSVDVEAAASMPIPDHRTVRGALSLFTREMRPSIQESLIRSAKYKPLIDKALDAEKLPRGLAYLPVIESAYLPTLTSRAGAHGIWQFMPETAREYGLRVDWWVDERADPERSTRAAVKFLKDLHRQFDDWPLALAAYNAGPNRVRRALAAQGATTFWELLEESAVPRETRGYVPTFFATLMIASDPASYGFQLGLPDGGGPLPAVEVEGPVSLRYVADVAGVDEATLRELNPALRRAVAPPGKWALRVPANAAEIIAARATTLRNDDANIAVCTYTLRPSDTIKRIARAIGTDADTIAAMNGRIRPGTTIYLPVRARELGALLAHSETYYAVRKGDTLFSIAKRHHLTVAELRDLNDLSKSHKLHAGERLRVTVPRAVAAGGM
;
A
#
# COMPACT_ATOMS: atom_id res chain seq x y z
N MET A 1 45.62 -15.82 -16.51
CA MET A 1 45.03 -15.26 -15.32
C MET A 1 44.42 -13.86 -15.53
N MET A 2 43.75 -13.62 -16.66
CA MET A 2 43.19 -12.29 -17.00
C MET A 2 41.69 -12.34 -17.41
N LYS A 3 40.96 -13.42 -17.11
CA LYS A 3 39.53 -13.61 -17.47
C LYS A 3 38.55 -13.49 -16.31
N THR A 4 39.03 -13.42 -15.07
CA THR A 4 38.15 -13.44 -13.87
C THR A 4 37.71 -12.06 -13.37
N ARG A 5 38.34 -10.94 -13.75
CA ARG A 5 37.94 -9.60 -13.31
C ARG A 5 36.82 -8.96 -14.12
N SER A 6 36.64 -9.35 -15.38
CA SER A 6 35.54 -8.83 -16.21
C SER A 6 34.18 -9.50 -15.95
N VAL A 7 34.18 -10.72 -15.41
CA VAL A 7 32.99 -11.51 -15.10
C VAL A 7 32.30 -10.96 -13.81
N LEU A 8 33.05 -10.45 -12.88
CA LEU A 8 32.51 -9.91 -11.61
C LEU A 8 31.78 -8.55 -11.77
N LEU A 9 32.09 -7.80 -12.82
CA LEU A 9 31.39 -6.54 -13.10
C LEU A 9 30.12 -6.76 -13.93
N LEU A 10 30.00 -7.89 -14.61
CA LEU A 10 28.84 -8.31 -15.43
C LEU A 10 27.79 -9.10 -14.64
N LEU A 11 28.16 -9.74 -13.55
CA LEU A 11 27.24 -10.48 -12.67
C LEU A 11 26.26 -9.58 -11.88
N ALA A 12 26.46 -8.26 -11.91
CA ALA A 12 25.45 -7.31 -11.44
C ALA A 12 24.26 -7.15 -12.41
N ILE A 13 24.28 -7.79 -13.60
CA ILE A 13 23.28 -7.63 -14.65
C ILE A 13 23.08 -8.94 -15.43
N CYS A 14 22.82 -10.08 -14.86
CA CYS A 14 22.38 -11.32 -15.51
C CYS A 14 23.42 -12.31 -16.05
N ALA A 15 23.19 -13.55 -15.72
CA ALA A 15 23.78 -14.72 -16.39
C ALA A 15 22.89 -15.22 -17.54
N ALA A 16 23.54 -15.52 -18.64
CA ALA A 16 23.27 -16.02 -19.94
C ALA A 16 22.16 -17.11 -20.10
N ALA A 17 21.46 -17.17 -21.14
CA ALA A 17 21.59 -17.54 -22.52
C ALA A 17 20.41 -18.35 -23.06
N CYS A 18 20.22 -18.17 -24.34
CA CYS A 18 19.57 -18.97 -25.38
C CYS A 18 18.13 -18.63 -25.78
N ALA A 19 18.10 -18.37 -27.09
CA ALA A 19 17.02 -17.81 -27.86
C ALA A 19 15.85 -18.76 -28.10
N THR A 20 14.65 -18.22 -27.99
CA THR A 20 13.54 -18.50 -28.89
C THR A 20 12.71 -17.21 -28.96
N THR A 21 12.41 -16.82 -30.20
CA THR A 21 11.77 -15.57 -30.57
C THR A 21 10.29 -15.56 -30.18
N ALA A 22 9.98 -14.98 -29.01
CA ALA A 22 8.63 -14.51 -28.73
C ALA A 22 8.53 -13.04 -29.18
N PRO A 23 7.38 -12.59 -29.71
CA PRO A 23 7.20 -11.21 -30.12
C PRO A 23 7.36 -10.25 -28.95
N PRO A 24 7.88 -9.02 -29.18
CA PRO A 24 8.10 -8.05 -28.13
C PRO A 24 6.79 -7.69 -27.41
N PRO A 25 6.80 -7.52 -26.09
CA PRO A 25 5.64 -7.09 -25.34
C PRO A 25 5.18 -5.71 -25.84
N LYS A 26 3.86 -5.57 -26.05
CA LYS A 26 3.27 -4.26 -26.37
C LYS A 26 3.57 -3.27 -25.23
N PRO A 27 3.85 -1.99 -25.54
CA PRO A 27 4.09 -0.97 -24.53
C PRO A 27 2.88 -0.88 -23.57
N ILE A 28 3.16 -0.85 -22.29
CA ILE A 28 2.13 -0.64 -21.26
C ILE A 28 1.70 0.82 -21.36
N PRO A 29 0.42 1.14 -21.59
CA PRO A 29 -0.04 2.52 -21.58
C PRO A 29 0.16 3.11 -20.18
N ALA A 30 0.95 4.16 -20.07
CA ALA A 30 1.21 4.89 -18.83
C ALA A 30 0.00 5.71 -18.32
N GLN A 31 -1.14 5.64 -18.99
CA GLN A 31 -2.26 6.56 -18.78
C GLN A 31 -3.27 6.15 -17.71
N ASP A 32 -3.40 4.87 -17.35
CA ASP A 32 -4.45 4.46 -16.39
C ASP A 32 -4.06 4.60 -14.91
N SER A 33 -2.78 4.65 -14.59
CA SER A 33 -2.36 4.83 -13.20
C SER A 33 -2.41 6.29 -12.74
N ALA A 34 -2.23 7.25 -13.65
CA ALA A 34 -2.20 8.67 -13.31
C ALA A 34 -3.59 9.25 -12.99
N LEU A 35 -4.64 8.80 -13.70
CA LEU A 35 -6.01 9.25 -13.45
C LEU A 35 -6.57 8.73 -12.12
N ARG A 36 -6.28 7.47 -11.76
CA ARG A 36 -6.72 6.87 -10.48
C ARG A 36 -5.98 7.41 -9.25
N THR A 37 -4.74 7.88 -9.42
CA THR A 37 -3.96 8.50 -8.33
C THR A 37 -4.37 9.95 -8.09
N GLN A 38 -4.87 10.66 -9.07
CA GLN A 38 -5.26 12.06 -8.93
C GLN A 38 -6.53 12.20 -8.07
N ASP A 39 -7.58 11.42 -8.35
CA ASP A 39 -8.83 11.43 -7.57
C ASP A 39 -8.64 11.04 -6.09
N SER A 40 -7.74 10.11 -5.80
CA SER A 40 -7.49 9.64 -4.44
C SER A 40 -6.60 10.60 -3.63
N THR A 41 -5.69 11.29 -4.29
CA THR A 41 -4.89 12.37 -3.69
C THR A 41 -5.78 13.56 -3.38
N ASP A 42 -6.74 13.86 -4.25
CA ASP A 42 -7.71 14.95 -4.09
C ASP A 42 -8.67 14.69 -2.91
N LEU A 43 -9.14 13.45 -2.71
CA LEU A 43 -9.96 13.10 -1.55
C LEU A 43 -9.22 13.27 -0.22
N ARG A 44 -7.97 12.87 -0.16
CA ARG A 44 -7.19 12.99 1.07
C ARG A 44 -6.83 14.46 1.36
N ILE A 45 -6.43 15.23 0.35
CA ILE A 45 -6.21 16.68 0.49
C ILE A 45 -7.51 17.35 0.94
N ALA A 46 -8.64 16.97 0.33
CA ALA A 46 -9.95 17.46 0.70
C ALA A 46 -10.32 17.07 2.14
N LEU A 47 -9.96 15.87 2.61
CA LEU A 47 -10.16 15.46 4.01
C LEU A 47 -9.24 16.23 4.97
N GLU A 48 -7.97 16.46 4.62
CA GLU A 48 -7.03 17.28 5.41
C GLU A 48 -7.50 18.73 5.52
N ASP A 49 -8.00 19.31 4.42
CA ASP A 49 -8.61 20.64 4.41
C ASP A 49 -9.95 20.68 5.15
N ALA A 50 -10.74 19.61 5.03
CA ALA A 50 -12.00 19.42 5.73
C ALA A 50 -11.82 19.34 7.24
N TYR A 51 -10.80 18.65 7.74
CA TYR A 51 -10.46 18.64 9.16
C TYR A 51 -10.21 20.05 9.70
N ALA A 52 -9.65 20.91 8.88
CA ALA A 52 -9.46 22.31 9.21
C ALA A 52 -10.77 23.06 9.37
N GLN A 53 -11.74 22.80 8.50
CA GLN A 53 -13.05 23.47 8.48
C GLN A 53 -13.94 22.95 9.61
N ILE A 54 -13.95 21.63 9.89
CA ILE A 54 -14.76 21.03 10.96
C ILE A 54 -14.42 21.64 12.33
N VAL A 55 -13.14 21.95 12.56
CA VAL A 55 -12.67 22.50 13.83
C VAL A 55 -12.82 24.01 13.93
N SER A 56 -12.90 24.74 12.79
CA SER A 56 -12.87 26.20 12.75
C SER A 56 -14.24 26.89 12.53
N HIS A 57 -15.29 26.15 12.15
CA HIS A 57 -16.58 26.74 11.80
C HIS A 57 -17.73 26.23 12.68
N GLU A 58 -18.55 27.17 13.18
CA GLU A 58 -19.91 26.90 13.63
C GLU A 58 -20.75 26.51 12.40
N THR A 59 -20.91 25.22 12.17
CA THR A 59 -21.77 24.75 11.08
C THR A 59 -23.23 24.78 11.52
N THR A 60 -24.11 25.24 10.64
CA THR A 60 -25.57 25.22 10.85
C THR A 60 -25.99 23.79 11.19
N PRO A 61 -26.76 23.55 12.27
CA PRO A 61 -27.18 22.21 12.63
C PRO A 61 -27.97 21.58 11.49
N VAL A 62 -27.57 20.40 11.05
CA VAL A 62 -28.40 19.53 10.24
C VAL A 62 -29.31 18.80 11.21
N ASN A 63 -30.63 18.91 11.09
CA ASN A 63 -31.57 18.07 11.82
C ASN A 63 -31.31 16.62 11.39
N ALA A 64 -30.54 15.89 12.20
CA ALA A 64 -30.32 14.48 11.98
C ALA A 64 -31.62 13.73 12.31
N PRO A 65 -32.15 12.87 11.41
CA PRO A 65 -33.24 11.98 11.78
C PRO A 65 -32.81 11.10 12.95
N SER A 66 -33.77 10.75 13.82
CA SER A 66 -33.53 9.80 14.90
C SER A 66 -33.24 8.43 14.26
N VAL A 67 -31.99 8.00 14.30
CA VAL A 67 -31.54 6.74 13.72
C VAL A 67 -31.58 5.66 14.77
N ASP A 68 -32.12 4.50 14.44
CA ASP A 68 -31.95 3.28 15.22
C ASP A 68 -30.52 2.75 15.02
N VAL A 69 -29.57 3.36 15.76
CA VAL A 69 -28.13 3.13 15.63
C VAL A 69 -27.72 1.76 16.18
N GLU A 70 -28.54 1.14 17.01
CA GLU A 70 -28.25 -0.12 17.70
C GLU A 70 -28.12 -1.29 16.71
N ALA A 71 -28.87 -1.25 15.63
CA ALA A 71 -28.88 -2.35 14.65
C ALA A 71 -27.63 -2.40 13.73
N ALA A 72 -26.95 -1.27 13.52
CA ALA A 72 -25.88 -1.21 12.51
C ALA A 72 -24.46 -1.21 13.07
N ALA A 73 -24.22 -0.69 14.27
CA ALA A 73 -22.87 -0.31 14.65
C ALA A 73 -22.37 -0.80 16.00
N SER A 74 -23.23 -1.14 16.97
CA SER A 74 -22.86 -1.42 18.37
C SER A 74 -21.87 -0.40 19.00
N MET A 75 -21.77 0.80 18.40
CA MET A 75 -20.97 1.92 18.87
C MET A 75 -21.88 3.13 19.06
N PRO A 76 -22.00 3.69 20.28
CA PRO A 76 -22.79 4.88 20.50
C PRO A 76 -22.20 6.06 19.73
N ILE A 77 -23.03 6.75 18.95
CA ILE A 77 -22.62 7.96 18.22
C ILE A 77 -22.68 9.15 19.18
N PRO A 78 -21.57 9.86 19.40
CA PRO A 78 -21.55 11.01 20.29
C PRO A 78 -22.33 12.18 19.73
N ASP A 79 -23.19 12.79 20.55
CA ASP A 79 -23.82 14.06 20.21
C ASP A 79 -22.85 15.21 20.43
N HIS A 80 -21.98 15.45 19.46
CA HIS A 80 -20.97 16.50 19.53
C HIS A 80 -21.03 17.42 18.31
N ARG A 81 -20.83 18.74 18.53
CA ARG A 81 -20.88 19.76 17.46
C ARG A 81 -19.97 19.43 16.26
N THR A 82 -18.77 18.87 16.49
CA THR A 82 -17.84 18.53 15.43
C THR A 82 -18.30 17.32 14.61
N VAL A 83 -19.03 16.36 15.20
CA VAL A 83 -19.64 15.24 14.47
C VAL A 83 -20.73 15.76 13.54
N ARG A 84 -21.58 16.68 14.02
CA ARG A 84 -22.60 17.33 13.17
C ARG A 84 -21.96 18.18 12.08
N GLY A 85 -20.83 18.87 12.36
CA GLY A 85 -20.06 19.59 11.38
C GLY A 85 -19.50 18.69 10.28
N ALA A 86 -18.90 17.56 10.65
CA ALA A 86 -18.40 16.56 9.72
C ALA A 86 -19.53 15.97 8.86
N LEU A 87 -20.68 15.70 9.46
CA LEU A 87 -21.86 15.23 8.73
C LEU A 87 -22.34 16.25 7.69
N SER A 88 -22.41 17.54 8.05
CA SER A 88 -22.74 18.61 7.11
C SER A 88 -21.78 18.67 5.92
N LEU A 89 -20.49 18.59 6.18
CA LEU A 89 -19.47 18.58 5.16
C LEU A 89 -19.62 17.37 4.22
N PHE A 90 -19.84 16.18 4.76
CA PHE A 90 -19.95 14.94 3.99
C PHE A 90 -21.23 14.89 3.16
N THR A 91 -22.32 15.46 3.64
CA THR A 91 -23.59 15.48 2.93
C THR A 91 -23.68 16.58 1.86
N ARG A 92 -22.79 17.55 1.87
CA ARG A 92 -22.77 18.68 0.92
C ARG A 92 -21.52 18.65 0.05
N GLU A 93 -20.40 19.14 0.57
CA GLU A 93 -19.19 19.45 -0.20
C GLU A 93 -18.44 18.19 -0.65
N MET A 94 -18.34 17.18 0.23
CA MET A 94 -17.65 15.94 -0.04
C MET A 94 -18.55 14.80 -0.48
N ARG A 95 -19.82 15.10 -0.76
CA ARG A 95 -20.83 14.11 -1.09
C ARG A 95 -20.41 13.12 -2.20
N PRO A 96 -19.88 13.55 -3.37
CA PRO A 96 -19.47 12.62 -4.42
C PRO A 96 -18.43 11.62 -3.94
N SER A 97 -17.40 12.09 -3.25
CA SER A 97 -16.27 11.27 -2.76
C SER A 97 -16.72 10.27 -1.70
N ILE A 98 -17.59 10.68 -0.77
CA ILE A 98 -18.16 9.78 0.24
C ILE A 98 -19.07 8.75 -0.41
N GLN A 99 -19.90 9.16 -1.38
CA GLN A 99 -20.77 8.24 -2.14
C GLN A 99 -19.95 7.14 -2.84
N GLU A 100 -18.89 7.49 -3.53
CA GLU A 100 -18.02 6.52 -4.20
C GLU A 100 -17.31 5.58 -3.20
N SER A 101 -16.86 6.12 -2.06
CA SER A 101 -16.28 5.32 -0.99
C SER A 101 -17.27 4.30 -0.44
N LEU A 102 -18.51 4.69 -0.19
CA LEU A 102 -19.57 3.81 0.29
C LEU A 102 -19.94 2.73 -0.76
N ILE A 103 -19.90 3.06 -2.05
CA ILE A 103 -20.07 2.07 -3.11
C ILE A 103 -18.90 1.06 -3.08
N ARG A 104 -17.66 1.54 -3.03
CA ARG A 104 -16.48 0.65 -2.97
C ARG A 104 -16.45 -0.22 -1.73
N SER A 105 -17.00 0.25 -0.61
CA SER A 105 -17.04 -0.51 0.65
C SER A 105 -17.69 -1.88 0.49
N ALA A 106 -18.70 -2.00 -0.37
CA ALA A 106 -19.45 -3.23 -0.59
C ALA A 106 -18.56 -4.42 -1.00
N LYS A 107 -17.48 -4.16 -1.75
CA LYS A 107 -16.52 -5.17 -2.16
C LYS A 107 -15.75 -5.78 -0.97
N TYR A 108 -15.45 -4.98 0.04
CA TYR A 108 -14.55 -5.37 1.15
C TYR A 108 -15.30 -5.63 2.46
N LYS A 109 -16.49 -5.06 2.62
CA LYS A 109 -17.26 -5.12 3.87
C LYS A 109 -17.52 -6.56 4.36
N PRO A 110 -17.93 -7.54 3.53
CA PRO A 110 -18.14 -8.92 4.01
C PRO A 110 -16.88 -9.55 4.62
N LEU A 111 -15.71 -9.27 4.04
CA LEU A 111 -14.42 -9.71 4.55
C LEU A 111 -14.09 -9.04 5.89
N ILE A 112 -14.32 -7.73 5.97
CA ILE A 112 -14.02 -6.94 7.17
C ILE A 112 -14.95 -7.31 8.31
N ASP A 113 -16.26 -7.43 8.05
CA ASP A 113 -17.25 -7.83 9.04
C ASP A 113 -16.91 -9.19 9.64
N LYS A 114 -16.55 -10.18 8.80
CA LYS A 114 -16.11 -11.50 9.27
C LYS A 114 -14.91 -11.42 10.20
N ALA A 115 -13.94 -10.55 9.91
CA ALA A 115 -12.76 -10.38 10.74
C ALA A 115 -13.09 -9.67 12.07
N LEU A 116 -13.96 -8.66 12.04
CA LEU A 116 -14.44 -7.96 13.23
C LEU A 116 -15.24 -8.89 14.16
N ASP A 117 -16.17 -9.68 13.59
CA ASP A 117 -16.97 -10.64 14.33
C ASP A 117 -16.09 -11.69 15.04
N ALA A 118 -15.05 -12.20 14.36
CA ALA A 118 -14.12 -13.17 14.92
C ALA A 118 -13.39 -12.64 16.17
N GLU A 119 -13.15 -11.33 16.25
CA GLU A 119 -12.49 -10.67 17.38
C GLU A 119 -13.50 -9.97 18.32
N LYS A 120 -14.81 -10.11 18.06
CA LYS A 120 -15.91 -9.47 18.82
C LYS A 120 -15.80 -7.95 18.87
N LEU A 121 -15.44 -7.33 17.78
CA LEU A 121 -15.35 -5.89 17.61
C LEU A 121 -16.59 -5.33 16.90
N PRO A 122 -16.95 -4.06 17.15
CA PRO A 122 -18.08 -3.41 16.50
C PRO A 122 -17.96 -3.41 14.97
N ARG A 123 -19.00 -3.87 14.28
CA ARG A 123 -19.03 -3.86 12.80
C ARG A 123 -18.96 -2.45 12.19
N GLY A 124 -19.31 -1.40 12.96
CA GLY A 124 -19.14 -0.02 12.54
C GLY A 124 -17.70 0.34 12.15
N LEU A 125 -16.70 -0.33 12.73
CA LEU A 125 -15.30 -0.16 12.36
C LEU A 125 -14.99 -0.55 10.90
N ALA A 126 -15.89 -1.30 10.24
CA ALA A 126 -15.75 -1.58 8.80
C ALA A 126 -15.77 -0.30 7.95
N TYR A 127 -16.30 0.81 8.45
CA TYR A 127 -16.35 2.07 7.73
C TYR A 127 -15.12 2.98 7.95
N LEU A 128 -14.17 2.57 8.78
CA LEU A 128 -12.93 3.31 8.97
C LEU A 128 -12.13 3.52 7.65
N PRO A 129 -12.04 2.54 6.73
CA PRO A 129 -11.40 2.75 5.43
C PRO A 129 -12.05 3.82 4.54
N VAL A 130 -13.28 4.28 4.80
CA VAL A 130 -13.87 5.42 4.09
C VAL A 130 -13.01 6.67 4.27
N ILE A 131 -12.61 6.95 5.50
CA ILE A 131 -11.82 8.14 5.84
C ILE A 131 -10.30 7.91 5.70
N GLU A 132 -9.83 6.67 5.69
CA GLU A 132 -8.41 6.34 5.52
C GLU A 132 -7.95 6.39 4.06
N SER A 133 -8.70 5.74 3.19
CA SER A 133 -8.27 5.51 1.81
C SER A 133 -9.40 5.52 0.79
N ALA A 134 -10.63 5.83 1.20
CA ALA A 134 -11.81 5.61 0.37
C ALA A 134 -11.89 4.16 -0.17
N TYR A 135 -11.40 3.19 0.57
CA TYR A 135 -11.28 1.77 0.18
C TYR A 135 -10.39 1.51 -1.04
N LEU A 136 -9.38 2.35 -1.28
CA LEU A 136 -8.42 2.15 -2.37
C LEU A 136 -7.20 1.33 -1.87
N PRO A 137 -7.02 0.08 -2.33
CA PRO A 137 -6.02 -0.82 -1.74
C PRO A 137 -4.57 -0.45 -2.05
N THR A 138 -4.35 0.34 -3.08
CA THR A 138 -3.00 0.76 -3.51
C THR A 138 -2.69 2.22 -3.17
N LEU A 139 -3.58 2.91 -2.45
CA LEU A 139 -3.36 4.29 -2.06
C LEU A 139 -2.17 4.41 -1.11
N THR A 140 -1.25 5.32 -1.45
CA THR A 140 -0.11 5.68 -0.60
C THR A 140 -0.18 7.13 -0.20
N SER A 141 -0.11 7.40 1.09
CA SER A 141 -0.08 8.77 1.60
C SER A 141 1.29 9.43 1.44
N ARG A 142 1.36 10.75 1.53
CA ARG A 142 2.63 11.50 1.56
C ARG A 142 3.55 11.08 2.71
N ALA A 143 2.98 10.60 3.81
CA ALA A 143 3.72 10.08 4.96
C ALA A 143 4.19 8.63 4.79
N GLY A 144 3.75 7.93 3.74
CA GLY A 144 4.09 6.52 3.47
C GLY A 144 3.10 5.51 4.07
N ALA A 145 1.96 5.96 4.60
CA ALA A 145 0.87 5.05 4.95
C ALA A 145 0.28 4.43 3.68
N HIS A 146 -0.14 3.15 3.71
CA HIS A 146 -0.53 2.42 2.51
C HIS A 146 -1.69 1.45 2.74
N GLY A 147 -2.48 1.24 1.67
CA GLY A 147 -3.58 0.28 1.64
C GLY A 147 -4.89 0.82 2.19
N ILE A 148 -5.93 -0.01 2.23
CA ILE A 148 -7.27 0.42 2.68
C ILE A 148 -7.28 0.90 4.14
N TRP A 149 -6.37 0.39 4.97
CA TRP A 149 -6.22 0.71 6.39
C TRP A 149 -5.13 1.74 6.69
N GLN A 150 -4.45 2.25 5.67
CA GLN A 150 -3.37 3.26 5.78
C GLN A 150 -2.32 2.93 6.85
N PHE A 151 -1.87 1.68 6.90
CA PHE A 151 -0.79 1.30 7.80
C PHE A 151 0.52 2.01 7.47
N MET A 152 1.19 2.52 8.49
CA MET A 152 2.61 2.84 8.40
C MET A 152 3.45 1.55 8.34
N PRO A 153 4.61 1.55 7.65
CA PRO A 153 5.41 0.33 7.49
C PRO A 153 5.83 -0.34 8.79
N GLU A 154 6.18 0.44 9.81
CA GLU A 154 6.58 -0.07 11.12
C GLU A 154 5.43 -0.78 11.81
N THR A 155 4.27 -0.12 11.92
CA THR A 155 3.06 -0.70 12.52
C THR A 155 2.60 -1.94 11.75
N ALA A 156 2.69 -1.89 10.41
CA ALA A 156 2.34 -3.04 9.57
C ALA A 156 3.16 -4.30 9.94
N ARG A 157 4.48 -4.15 10.10
CA ARG A 157 5.36 -5.26 10.50
C ARG A 157 5.11 -5.73 11.91
N GLU A 158 4.84 -4.81 12.84
CA GLU A 158 4.47 -5.14 14.23
C GLU A 158 3.23 -6.03 14.29
N TYR A 159 2.26 -5.78 13.38
CA TYR A 159 1.04 -6.60 13.26
C TYR A 159 1.16 -7.74 12.23
N GLY A 160 2.38 -8.11 11.84
CA GLY A 160 2.69 -9.31 11.07
C GLY A 160 2.52 -9.18 9.56
N LEU A 161 2.42 -7.96 9.02
CA LEU A 161 2.39 -7.75 7.58
C LEU A 161 3.81 -7.71 7.00
N ARG A 162 3.99 -8.41 5.91
CA ARG A 162 5.23 -8.37 5.14
C ARG A 162 5.26 -7.10 4.27
N VAL A 163 6.30 -6.29 4.46
CA VAL A 163 6.58 -5.10 3.66
C VAL A 163 8.04 -5.17 3.25
N ASP A 164 8.28 -5.56 2.01
CA ASP A 164 9.63 -5.73 1.45
C ASP A 164 9.67 -5.35 -0.04
N TRP A 165 10.77 -5.69 -0.71
CA TRP A 165 10.96 -5.40 -2.12
C TRP A 165 9.93 -6.09 -3.04
N TRP A 166 9.50 -7.31 -2.72
CA TRP A 166 8.57 -8.12 -3.51
C TRP A 166 7.13 -7.77 -3.27
N VAL A 167 6.79 -7.63 -1.99
CA VAL A 167 5.41 -7.49 -1.55
C VAL A 167 5.24 -6.34 -0.58
N ASP A 168 4.05 -5.77 -0.62
CA ASP A 168 3.53 -4.86 0.39
C ASP A 168 2.14 -5.35 0.81
N GLU A 169 2.09 -6.13 1.88
CA GLU A 169 0.83 -6.75 2.34
C GLU A 169 -0.16 -5.74 2.94
N ARG A 170 0.24 -4.47 3.09
CA ARG A 170 -0.68 -3.39 3.42
C ARG A 170 -1.72 -3.17 2.33
N ALA A 171 -1.36 -3.44 1.07
CA ALA A 171 -2.27 -3.41 -0.07
C ALA A 171 -3.19 -4.63 -0.16
N ASP A 172 -2.89 -5.72 0.52
CA ASP A 172 -3.75 -6.91 0.55
C ASP A 172 -4.95 -6.68 1.48
N PRO A 173 -6.19 -6.61 0.97
CA PRO A 173 -7.34 -6.29 1.81
C PRO A 173 -7.59 -7.29 2.93
N GLU A 174 -7.32 -8.59 2.68
CA GLU A 174 -7.55 -9.63 3.68
C GLU A 174 -6.49 -9.63 4.78
N ARG A 175 -5.20 -9.56 4.38
CA ARG A 175 -4.08 -9.55 5.33
C ARG A 175 -4.06 -8.29 6.17
N SER A 176 -4.24 -7.12 5.51
CA SER A 176 -4.26 -5.83 6.20
C SER A 176 -5.48 -5.70 7.11
N THR A 177 -6.65 -6.26 6.76
CA THR A 177 -7.82 -6.29 7.64
C THR A 177 -7.53 -7.09 8.91
N ARG A 178 -6.94 -8.30 8.80
CA ARG A 178 -6.58 -9.08 10.00
C ARG A 178 -5.61 -8.31 10.92
N ALA A 179 -4.67 -7.59 10.36
CA ALA A 179 -3.75 -6.74 11.11
C ALA A 179 -4.47 -5.55 11.77
N ALA A 180 -5.35 -4.86 11.02
CA ALA A 180 -6.09 -3.69 11.51
C ALA A 180 -7.03 -4.04 12.65
N VAL A 181 -7.74 -5.15 12.53
CA VAL A 181 -8.65 -5.63 13.58
C VAL A 181 -7.90 -5.93 14.88
N LYS A 182 -6.72 -6.56 14.80
CA LYS A 182 -5.85 -6.76 15.99
C LYS A 182 -5.36 -5.44 16.57
N PHE A 183 -4.92 -4.51 15.72
CA PHE A 183 -4.46 -3.20 16.17
C PHE A 183 -5.58 -2.41 16.85
N LEU A 184 -6.77 -2.36 16.26
CA LEU A 184 -7.95 -1.71 16.86
C LEU A 184 -8.34 -2.36 18.20
N LYS A 185 -8.28 -3.68 18.30
CA LYS A 185 -8.52 -4.41 19.54
C LYS A 185 -7.52 -4.03 20.63
N ASP A 186 -6.22 -3.96 20.30
CA ASP A 186 -5.18 -3.56 21.24
C ASP A 186 -5.33 -2.11 21.70
N LEU A 187 -5.70 -1.21 20.77
CA LEU A 187 -5.98 0.19 21.11
C LEU A 187 -7.21 0.32 22.02
N HIS A 188 -8.30 -0.37 21.70
CA HIS A 188 -9.48 -0.35 22.56
C HIS A 188 -9.19 -0.92 23.95
N ARG A 189 -8.47 -2.05 24.04
CA ARG A 189 -8.04 -2.60 25.33
C ARG A 189 -7.18 -1.62 26.15
N GLN A 190 -6.39 -0.77 25.48
CA GLN A 190 -5.52 0.21 26.14
C GLN A 190 -6.28 1.42 26.69
N PHE A 191 -7.31 1.88 25.96
CA PHE A 191 -8.01 3.13 26.29
C PHE A 191 -9.41 2.91 26.86
N ASP A 192 -9.99 1.74 26.69
CA ASP A 192 -11.37 1.35 27.04
C ASP A 192 -12.45 2.33 26.54
N ASP A 193 -12.11 3.04 25.44
CA ASP A 193 -12.94 4.10 24.84
C ASP A 193 -12.68 4.13 23.33
N TRP A 194 -13.74 4.05 22.52
CA TRP A 194 -13.58 4.05 21.07
C TRP A 194 -13.09 5.38 20.49
N PRO A 195 -13.62 6.55 20.89
CA PRO A 195 -13.07 7.83 20.48
C PRO A 195 -11.56 7.96 20.73
N LEU A 196 -11.07 7.55 21.89
CA LEU A 196 -9.63 7.54 22.22
C LEU A 196 -8.86 6.50 21.42
N ALA A 197 -9.41 5.30 21.22
CA ALA A 197 -8.80 4.26 20.39
C ALA A 197 -8.64 4.71 18.93
N LEU A 198 -9.65 5.37 18.37
CA LEU A 198 -9.60 5.95 17.01
C LEU A 198 -8.59 7.12 16.93
N ALA A 199 -8.55 7.99 17.94
CA ALA A 199 -7.53 9.03 18.02
C ALA A 199 -6.12 8.43 18.09
N ALA A 200 -5.95 7.32 18.80
CA ALA A 200 -4.69 6.60 18.94
C ALA A 200 -4.31 5.85 17.64
N TYR A 201 -5.27 5.36 16.89
CA TYR A 201 -5.05 4.77 15.55
C TYR A 201 -4.42 5.81 14.61
N ASN A 202 -4.98 7.02 14.57
CA ASN A 202 -4.49 8.10 13.71
C ASN A 202 -3.18 8.75 14.23
N ALA A 203 -3.13 9.15 15.50
CA ALA A 203 -2.01 9.94 16.05
C ALA A 203 -0.89 9.09 16.68
N GLY A 204 -1.17 7.82 16.92
CA GLY A 204 -0.31 6.92 17.70
C GLY A 204 -0.65 6.94 19.21
N PRO A 205 -0.67 5.75 19.86
CA PRO A 205 -1.14 5.58 21.25
C PRO A 205 -0.30 6.36 22.26
N ASN A 206 1.01 6.46 22.05
CA ASN A 206 1.91 7.21 22.94
C ASN A 206 1.60 8.71 22.98
N ARG A 207 1.15 9.27 21.85
CA ARG A 207 0.80 10.69 21.76
C ARG A 207 -0.50 10.97 22.51
N VAL A 208 -1.51 10.13 22.31
CA VAL A 208 -2.79 10.27 23.02
C VAL A 208 -2.62 10.11 24.53
N ARG A 209 -1.88 9.10 25.01
CA ARG A 209 -1.58 8.94 26.44
C ARG A 209 -0.89 10.17 27.05
N ARG A 210 0.09 10.73 26.35
CA ARG A 210 0.77 11.96 26.83
C ARG A 210 -0.17 13.15 26.87
N ALA A 211 -1.06 13.29 25.90
CA ALA A 211 -2.05 14.36 25.87
C ALA A 211 -3.03 14.23 27.05
N LEU A 212 -3.59 13.04 27.30
CA LEU A 212 -4.45 12.76 28.46
C LEU A 212 -3.75 13.13 29.78
N ALA A 213 -2.52 12.66 29.96
CA ALA A 213 -1.76 12.93 31.19
C ALA A 213 -1.43 14.43 31.36
N ALA A 214 -1.11 15.13 30.28
CA ALA A 214 -0.74 16.54 30.34
C ALA A 214 -1.91 17.47 30.64
N GLN A 215 -3.12 17.11 30.19
CA GLN A 215 -4.35 17.90 30.37
C GLN A 215 -5.19 17.42 31.55
N GLY A 216 -4.87 16.28 32.17
CA GLY A 216 -5.76 15.64 33.14
C GLY A 216 -7.09 15.19 32.53
N ALA A 217 -7.13 15.05 31.21
CA ALA A 217 -8.34 14.66 30.48
C ALA A 217 -8.55 13.13 30.54
N THR A 218 -9.81 12.73 30.44
CA THR A 218 -10.24 11.33 30.47
C THR A 218 -10.92 10.89 29.18
N THR A 219 -11.35 11.84 28.36
CA THR A 219 -12.06 11.61 27.11
C THR A 219 -11.37 12.26 25.91
N PHE A 220 -11.65 11.75 24.70
CA PHE A 220 -11.23 12.39 23.46
C PHE A 220 -11.82 13.81 23.32
N TRP A 221 -13.06 14.02 23.78
CA TRP A 221 -13.76 15.30 23.61
C TRP A 221 -13.12 16.42 24.44
N GLU A 222 -12.65 16.12 25.64
CA GLU A 222 -11.84 17.04 26.44
C GLU A 222 -10.52 17.38 25.75
N LEU A 223 -9.81 16.38 25.19
CA LEU A 223 -8.59 16.64 24.39
C LEU A 223 -8.85 17.50 23.17
N LEU A 224 -10.02 17.36 22.56
CA LEU A 224 -10.44 18.13 21.39
C LEU A 224 -10.65 19.61 21.76
N GLU A 225 -11.39 19.89 22.85
CA GLU A 225 -11.66 21.25 23.33
C GLU A 225 -10.36 21.98 23.70
N GLU A 226 -9.43 21.31 24.37
CA GLU A 226 -8.12 21.84 24.74
C GLU A 226 -7.11 21.89 23.58
N SER A 227 -7.52 21.46 22.38
CA SER A 227 -6.62 21.36 21.21
C SER A 227 -5.33 20.55 21.47
N ALA A 228 -5.39 19.59 22.39
CA ALA A 228 -4.25 18.83 22.90
C ALA A 228 -3.75 17.72 21.95
N VAL A 229 -4.52 17.41 20.92
CA VAL A 229 -4.13 16.45 19.86
C VAL A 229 -3.89 17.15 18.52
N PRO A 230 -3.16 16.55 17.57
CA PRO A 230 -2.90 17.13 16.27
C PRO A 230 -4.18 17.57 15.56
N ARG A 231 -4.09 18.63 14.74
CA ARG A 231 -5.22 19.16 13.97
C ARG A 231 -5.92 18.08 13.14
N GLU A 232 -5.15 17.20 12.49
CA GLU A 232 -5.67 16.05 11.74
C GLU A 232 -6.52 15.15 12.65
N THR A 233 -6.01 14.76 13.82
CA THR A 233 -6.69 13.88 14.76
C THR A 233 -7.97 14.50 15.33
N ARG A 234 -8.02 15.84 15.49
CA ARG A 234 -9.22 16.56 15.94
C ARG A 234 -10.40 16.41 14.97
N GLY A 235 -10.13 16.33 13.66
CA GLY A 235 -11.15 16.06 12.65
C GLY A 235 -11.42 14.58 12.41
N TYR A 236 -10.43 13.72 12.62
CA TYR A 236 -10.48 12.30 12.29
C TYR A 236 -11.60 11.55 13.02
N VAL A 237 -11.69 11.68 14.33
CA VAL A 237 -12.72 11.00 15.14
C VAL A 237 -14.13 11.49 14.79
N PRO A 238 -14.40 12.82 14.70
CA PRO A 238 -15.69 13.30 14.23
C PRO A 238 -16.09 12.80 12.84
N THR A 239 -15.18 12.75 11.88
CA THR A 239 -15.48 12.26 10.51
C THR A 239 -15.77 10.77 10.48
N PHE A 240 -15.14 9.97 11.34
CA PHE A 240 -15.50 8.56 11.48
C PHE A 240 -16.96 8.40 11.95
N PHE A 241 -17.36 9.11 12.98
CA PHE A 241 -18.74 9.03 13.49
C PHE A 241 -19.76 9.59 12.49
N ALA A 242 -19.42 10.65 11.76
CA ALA A 242 -20.27 11.14 10.67
C ALA A 242 -20.42 10.08 9.55
N THR A 243 -19.35 9.38 9.21
CA THR A 243 -19.41 8.25 8.26
C THR A 243 -20.31 7.13 8.78
N LEU A 244 -20.18 6.83 10.06
CA LEU A 244 -21.00 5.80 10.71
C LEU A 244 -22.49 6.17 10.72
N MET A 245 -22.83 7.44 10.98
CA MET A 245 -24.20 7.94 10.86
C MET A 245 -24.77 7.73 9.46
N ILE A 246 -24.01 8.16 8.44
CA ILE A 246 -24.43 7.99 7.04
C ILE A 246 -24.61 6.51 6.70
N ALA A 247 -23.66 5.66 7.10
CA ALA A 247 -23.67 4.24 6.79
C ALA A 247 -24.79 3.46 7.51
N SER A 248 -25.24 3.95 8.66
CA SER A 248 -26.34 3.35 9.43
C SER A 248 -27.70 3.59 8.80
N ASP A 249 -27.92 4.75 8.17
CA ASP A 249 -29.14 5.08 7.42
C ASP A 249 -28.80 5.92 6.17
N PRO A 250 -28.20 5.30 5.15
CA PRO A 250 -27.71 6.04 3.98
C PRO A 250 -28.81 6.78 3.25
N ALA A 251 -30.01 6.21 3.18
CA ALA A 251 -31.15 6.80 2.45
C ALA A 251 -31.61 8.15 3.06
N SER A 252 -31.65 8.26 4.39
CA SER A 252 -32.00 9.50 5.08
C SER A 252 -31.02 10.64 4.82
N TYR A 253 -29.75 10.32 4.55
CA TYR A 253 -28.72 11.28 4.16
C TYR A 253 -28.57 11.41 2.64
N GLY A 254 -29.39 10.68 1.87
CA GLY A 254 -29.40 10.69 0.40
C GLY A 254 -28.20 9.98 -0.23
N PHE A 255 -27.62 9.01 0.47
CA PHE A 255 -26.56 8.14 -0.05
C PHE A 255 -27.09 6.75 -0.40
N GLN A 256 -26.28 6.01 -1.15
CA GLN A 256 -26.53 4.62 -1.48
C GLN A 256 -25.31 3.77 -1.11
N LEU A 257 -25.52 2.61 -0.54
CA LEU A 257 -24.46 1.62 -0.40
C LEU A 257 -24.31 0.85 -1.71
N GLY A 258 -23.09 0.43 -2.01
CA GLY A 258 -22.84 -0.50 -3.11
C GLY A 258 -23.51 -1.86 -2.83
N LEU A 259 -23.84 -2.57 -3.88
CA LEU A 259 -24.24 -3.96 -3.75
C LEU A 259 -22.97 -4.81 -3.56
N PRO A 260 -22.95 -5.79 -2.66
CA PRO A 260 -21.87 -6.73 -2.58
C PRO A 260 -21.69 -7.41 -3.95
N ASP A 261 -20.48 -7.42 -4.46
CA ASP A 261 -20.14 -8.25 -5.60
C ASP A 261 -20.51 -9.68 -5.23
N GLY A 262 -21.46 -10.31 -5.95
CA GLY A 262 -21.96 -11.66 -5.67
C GLY A 262 -20.92 -12.78 -5.85
N GLY A 263 -19.64 -12.43 -5.96
CA GLY A 263 -18.51 -13.32 -6.04
C GLY A 263 -18.12 -13.83 -4.66
N GLY A 264 -18.18 -15.15 -4.48
CA GLY A 264 -17.60 -15.82 -3.33
C GLY A 264 -16.08 -15.55 -3.22
N PRO A 265 -15.41 -16.11 -2.22
CA PRO A 265 -13.97 -15.96 -2.07
C PRO A 265 -13.27 -16.41 -3.35
N LEU A 266 -12.43 -15.52 -3.89
CA LEU A 266 -11.67 -15.80 -5.11
C LEU A 266 -10.71 -16.97 -4.84
N PRO A 267 -10.59 -17.94 -5.77
CA PRO A 267 -9.66 -19.02 -5.62
C PRO A 267 -8.21 -18.50 -5.53
N ALA A 268 -7.43 -19.11 -4.66
CA ALA A 268 -6.01 -18.86 -4.56
C ALA A 268 -5.25 -20.13 -4.95
N VAL A 269 -4.33 -20.02 -5.88
CA VAL A 269 -3.46 -21.11 -6.30
C VAL A 269 -2.07 -20.89 -5.73
N GLU A 270 -1.53 -21.89 -5.02
CA GLU A 270 -0.15 -21.85 -4.55
C GLU A 270 0.80 -22.07 -5.73
N VAL A 271 1.57 -21.03 -6.06
CA VAL A 271 2.61 -21.07 -7.10
C VAL A 271 4.00 -21.03 -6.46
N GLU A 272 4.98 -21.65 -7.09
CA GLU A 272 6.38 -21.53 -6.68
C GLU A 272 7.06 -20.43 -7.50
N GLY A 273 7.29 -19.26 -6.87
CA GLY A 273 7.90 -18.11 -7.53
C GLY A 273 9.44 -18.14 -7.54
N PRO A 274 10.07 -17.16 -8.22
CA PRO A 274 9.42 -15.97 -8.77
C PRO A 274 8.68 -16.23 -10.08
N VAL A 275 7.43 -15.73 -10.19
CA VAL A 275 6.59 -15.86 -11.38
C VAL A 275 5.94 -14.53 -11.72
N SER A 276 6.10 -14.09 -12.97
CA SER A 276 5.50 -12.87 -13.50
C SER A 276 3.98 -13.03 -13.69
N LEU A 277 3.18 -12.06 -13.23
CA LEU A 277 1.73 -12.07 -13.47
C LEU A 277 1.39 -12.02 -14.94
N ARG A 278 2.18 -11.34 -15.76
CA ARG A 278 2.03 -11.33 -17.21
C ARG A 278 2.12 -12.74 -17.78
N TYR A 279 3.17 -13.49 -17.39
CA TYR A 279 3.34 -14.86 -17.86
C TYR A 279 2.18 -15.76 -17.37
N VAL A 280 1.73 -15.60 -16.13
CA VAL A 280 0.55 -16.30 -15.62
C VAL A 280 -0.70 -15.96 -16.44
N ALA A 281 -0.88 -14.70 -16.79
CA ALA A 281 -1.99 -14.23 -17.62
C ALA A 281 -1.97 -14.87 -19.00
N ASP A 282 -0.80 -14.88 -19.66
CA ASP A 282 -0.60 -15.51 -20.98
C ASP A 282 -0.91 -17.03 -20.92
N VAL A 283 -0.43 -17.73 -19.88
CA VAL A 283 -0.66 -19.17 -19.69
C VAL A 283 -2.13 -19.49 -19.44
N ALA A 284 -2.83 -18.65 -18.71
CA ALA A 284 -4.20 -18.90 -18.30
C ALA A 284 -5.24 -18.28 -19.25
N GLY A 285 -4.83 -17.48 -20.24
CA GLY A 285 -5.72 -16.80 -21.17
C GLY A 285 -6.57 -15.72 -20.46
N VAL A 286 -6.04 -15.05 -19.46
CA VAL A 286 -6.71 -13.97 -18.73
C VAL A 286 -5.95 -12.66 -18.85
N ASP A 287 -6.60 -11.55 -18.53
CA ASP A 287 -5.96 -10.24 -18.57
C ASP A 287 -5.00 -10.04 -17.38
N GLU A 288 -3.79 -9.53 -17.65
CA GLU A 288 -2.80 -9.20 -16.61
C GLU A 288 -3.34 -8.17 -15.60
N ALA A 289 -4.13 -7.19 -16.06
CA ALA A 289 -4.71 -6.18 -15.19
C ALA A 289 -5.63 -6.80 -14.14
N THR A 290 -6.43 -7.79 -14.54
CA THR A 290 -7.26 -8.57 -13.60
C THR A 290 -6.40 -9.27 -12.54
N LEU A 291 -5.31 -9.93 -12.93
CA LEU A 291 -4.42 -10.57 -11.95
C LEU A 291 -3.75 -9.55 -11.02
N ARG A 292 -3.41 -8.36 -11.51
CA ARG A 292 -2.86 -7.28 -10.68
C ARG A 292 -3.87 -6.77 -9.66
N GLU A 293 -5.12 -6.56 -10.08
CA GLU A 293 -6.20 -6.14 -9.18
C GLU A 293 -6.49 -7.16 -8.08
N LEU A 294 -6.40 -8.45 -8.40
CA LEU A 294 -6.58 -9.53 -7.44
C LEU A 294 -5.38 -9.68 -6.48
N ASN A 295 -4.20 -9.20 -6.87
CA ASN A 295 -2.96 -9.36 -6.12
C ASN A 295 -2.25 -8.01 -5.88
N PRO A 296 -2.91 -7.03 -5.26
CA PRO A 296 -2.37 -5.68 -5.13
C PRO A 296 -1.12 -5.61 -4.24
N ALA A 297 -0.87 -6.63 -3.42
CA ALA A 297 0.35 -6.73 -2.63
C ALA A 297 1.61 -6.97 -3.46
N LEU A 298 1.51 -7.44 -4.70
CA LEU A 298 2.65 -7.73 -5.55
C LEU A 298 3.20 -6.45 -6.19
N ARG A 299 4.17 -5.82 -5.55
CA ARG A 299 4.72 -4.50 -5.93
C ARG A 299 5.20 -4.39 -7.38
N ARG A 300 5.57 -5.50 -8.01
CA ARG A 300 6.14 -5.55 -9.37
C ARG A 300 5.41 -6.50 -10.31
N ALA A 301 4.20 -6.88 -9.93
CA ALA A 301 3.45 -7.91 -10.64
C ALA A 301 4.24 -9.21 -10.82
N VAL A 302 5.01 -9.58 -9.79
CA VAL A 302 5.79 -10.82 -9.75
C VAL A 302 5.55 -11.47 -8.39
N ALA A 303 5.11 -12.72 -8.37
CA ALA A 303 5.06 -13.52 -7.16
C ALA A 303 6.50 -13.71 -6.62
N PRO A 304 6.72 -13.57 -5.30
CA PRO A 304 8.05 -13.66 -4.70
C PRO A 304 8.64 -15.06 -4.78
N PRO A 305 9.96 -15.23 -4.56
CA PRO A 305 10.57 -16.55 -4.42
C PRO A 305 9.91 -17.39 -3.33
N GLY A 306 9.83 -18.70 -3.56
CA GLY A 306 9.17 -19.66 -2.70
C GLY A 306 7.67 -19.76 -2.98
N LYS A 307 6.94 -20.34 -2.05
CA LYS A 307 5.49 -20.54 -2.18
C LYS A 307 4.72 -19.26 -1.98
N TRP A 308 3.80 -18.99 -2.91
CA TRP A 308 2.93 -17.83 -2.88
C TRP A 308 1.50 -18.20 -3.27
N ALA A 309 0.52 -17.83 -2.45
CA ALA A 309 -0.89 -17.98 -2.77
C ALA A 309 -1.32 -16.84 -3.69
N LEU A 310 -1.42 -17.12 -4.98
CA LEU A 310 -1.83 -16.19 -6.01
C LEU A 310 -3.35 -16.23 -6.18
N ARG A 311 -4.03 -15.10 -5.96
CA ARG A 311 -5.47 -14.99 -6.25
C ARG A 311 -5.68 -14.91 -7.77
N VAL A 312 -6.61 -15.71 -8.25
CA VAL A 312 -6.88 -15.85 -9.69
C VAL A 312 -8.38 -15.88 -9.98
N PRO A 313 -8.81 -15.52 -11.19
CA PRO A 313 -10.19 -15.76 -11.61
C PRO A 313 -10.55 -17.25 -11.55
N ALA A 314 -11.80 -17.57 -11.26
CA ALA A 314 -12.24 -18.95 -11.10
C ALA A 314 -11.95 -19.82 -12.34
N ASN A 315 -12.15 -19.27 -13.54
CA ASN A 315 -11.87 -19.96 -14.81
C ASN A 315 -10.38 -20.21 -15.11
N ALA A 316 -9.47 -19.56 -14.37
CA ALA A 316 -8.03 -19.70 -14.54
C ALA A 316 -7.40 -20.65 -13.50
N ALA A 317 -8.12 -20.96 -12.42
CA ALA A 317 -7.56 -21.65 -11.27
C ALA A 317 -6.98 -23.03 -11.60
N GLU A 318 -7.69 -23.85 -12.36
CA GLU A 318 -7.25 -25.20 -12.74
C GLU A 318 -6.05 -25.18 -13.68
N ILE A 319 -6.05 -24.25 -14.66
CA ILE A 319 -4.96 -24.10 -15.63
C ILE A 319 -3.66 -23.71 -14.92
N ILE A 320 -3.74 -22.77 -13.97
CA ILE A 320 -2.58 -22.31 -13.20
C ILE A 320 -2.12 -23.39 -12.23
N ALA A 321 -3.05 -24.07 -11.55
CA ALA A 321 -2.74 -25.13 -10.59
C ALA A 321 -1.99 -26.31 -11.27
N ALA A 322 -2.40 -26.70 -12.46
CA ALA A 322 -1.75 -27.76 -13.23
C ALA A 322 -0.27 -27.46 -13.56
N ARG A 323 0.13 -26.18 -13.58
CA ARG A 323 1.49 -25.73 -13.90
C ARG A 323 2.22 -25.07 -12.73
N ALA A 324 1.62 -25.00 -11.57
CA ALA A 324 2.07 -24.21 -10.41
C ALA A 324 3.54 -24.41 -10.02
N THR A 325 4.06 -25.63 -10.15
CA THR A 325 5.45 -25.99 -9.82
C THR A 325 6.45 -25.75 -10.98
N THR A 326 5.97 -25.65 -12.21
CA THR A 326 6.81 -25.54 -13.40
C THR A 326 6.92 -24.12 -13.94
N LEU A 327 5.95 -23.24 -13.65
CA LEU A 327 5.90 -21.85 -14.12
C LEU A 327 7.21 -21.09 -13.88
N ARG A 328 7.83 -21.29 -12.73
CA ARG A 328 9.07 -20.61 -12.33
C ARG A 328 10.23 -20.85 -13.30
N ASN A 329 10.33 -22.05 -13.85
CA ASN A 329 11.47 -22.49 -14.66
C ASN A 329 11.28 -22.25 -16.15
N ASP A 330 10.10 -21.80 -16.57
CA ASP A 330 9.80 -21.53 -17.97
C ASP A 330 10.58 -20.31 -18.47
N ASP A 331 11.19 -20.43 -19.64
CA ASP A 331 11.94 -19.34 -20.28
C ASP A 331 11.04 -18.18 -20.72
N ALA A 332 9.76 -18.42 -20.95
CA ALA A 332 8.76 -17.41 -21.24
C ALA A 332 8.32 -16.60 -20.01
N ASN A 333 8.73 -17.01 -18.80
CA ASN A 333 8.45 -16.30 -17.57
C ASN A 333 9.30 -15.03 -17.44
N ILE A 334 8.94 -13.99 -18.20
CA ILE A 334 9.62 -12.70 -18.25
C ILE A 334 8.94 -11.72 -17.28
N ALA A 335 9.72 -11.14 -16.40
CA ALA A 335 9.32 -10.01 -15.57
C ALA A 335 9.86 -8.70 -16.16
N VAL A 336 9.13 -7.62 -15.95
CA VAL A 336 9.60 -6.28 -16.31
C VAL A 336 10.12 -5.60 -15.06
N CYS A 337 11.39 -5.21 -15.06
CA CYS A 337 12.00 -4.43 -13.99
C CYS A 337 12.41 -3.04 -14.48
N THR A 338 12.55 -2.09 -13.58
CA THR A 338 13.03 -0.74 -13.87
C THR A 338 14.53 -0.64 -13.63
N TYR A 339 15.24 0.13 -14.45
CA TYR A 339 16.67 0.38 -14.33
C TYR A 339 17.00 1.83 -14.64
N THR A 340 17.72 2.52 -13.75
CA THR A 340 18.20 3.87 -14.00
C THR A 340 19.55 3.84 -14.70
N LEU A 341 19.60 4.38 -15.92
CA LEU A 341 20.79 4.40 -16.76
C LEU A 341 21.92 5.23 -16.15
N ARG A 342 23.09 4.66 -16.06
CA ARG A 342 24.32 5.35 -15.71
C ARG A 342 24.89 6.09 -16.94
N PRO A 343 25.72 7.13 -16.74
CA PRO A 343 26.40 7.80 -17.85
C PRO A 343 27.23 6.85 -18.74
N SER A 344 27.77 5.77 -18.14
CA SER A 344 28.60 4.77 -18.82
C SER A 344 27.82 3.62 -19.44
N ASP A 345 26.50 3.56 -19.27
CA ASP A 345 25.67 2.46 -19.78
C ASP A 345 25.33 2.66 -21.25
N THR A 346 25.32 1.55 -21.97
CA THR A 346 24.78 1.50 -23.33
C THR A 346 23.70 0.43 -23.41
N ILE A 347 22.63 0.70 -24.16
CA ILE A 347 21.53 -0.25 -24.31
C ILE A 347 22.02 -1.59 -24.85
N LYS A 348 22.95 -1.57 -25.80
CA LYS A 348 23.54 -2.82 -26.33
C LYS A 348 24.25 -3.65 -25.26
N ARG A 349 24.96 -3.00 -24.32
CA ARG A 349 25.64 -3.70 -23.23
C ARG A 349 24.63 -4.26 -22.21
N ILE A 350 23.58 -3.48 -21.88
CA ILE A 350 22.51 -3.93 -21.00
C ILE A 350 21.77 -5.10 -21.64
N ALA A 351 21.34 -4.97 -22.90
CA ALA A 351 20.64 -6.03 -23.64
C ALA A 351 21.42 -7.35 -23.63
N ARG A 352 22.72 -7.29 -23.94
CA ARG A 352 23.60 -8.49 -23.89
C ARG A 352 23.67 -9.08 -22.48
N ALA A 353 23.70 -8.23 -21.45
CA ALA A 353 23.81 -8.68 -20.06
C ALA A 353 22.55 -9.37 -19.54
N ILE A 354 21.36 -8.97 -20.03
CA ILE A 354 20.07 -9.56 -19.64
C ILE A 354 19.55 -10.58 -20.67
N GLY A 355 20.36 -10.94 -21.67
CA GLY A 355 19.98 -11.96 -22.65
C GLY A 355 18.83 -11.54 -23.58
N THR A 356 18.72 -10.24 -23.89
CA THR A 356 17.74 -9.68 -24.84
C THR A 356 18.46 -8.87 -25.91
N ASP A 357 17.73 -8.31 -26.87
CA ASP A 357 18.23 -7.40 -27.89
C ASP A 357 17.96 -5.91 -27.51
N ALA A 358 18.72 -5.01 -28.13
CA ALA A 358 18.62 -3.59 -27.89
C ALA A 358 17.30 -2.99 -28.41
N ASP A 359 16.74 -3.57 -29.44
CA ASP A 359 15.52 -3.09 -30.12
C ASP A 359 14.30 -3.39 -29.23
N THR A 360 14.28 -4.55 -28.57
CA THR A 360 13.28 -4.91 -27.55
C THR A 360 13.28 -3.88 -26.41
N ILE A 361 14.45 -3.52 -25.87
CA ILE A 361 14.55 -2.48 -24.82
C ILE A 361 14.09 -1.13 -25.36
N ALA A 362 14.48 -0.76 -26.57
CA ALA A 362 14.07 0.52 -27.17
C ALA A 362 12.56 0.58 -27.42
N ALA A 363 11.95 -0.48 -27.91
CA ALA A 363 10.52 -0.58 -28.12
C ALA A 363 9.70 -0.40 -26.81
N MET A 364 10.25 -0.89 -25.69
CA MET A 364 9.60 -0.77 -24.37
C MET A 364 9.71 0.63 -23.76
N ASN A 365 10.70 1.45 -24.17
CA ASN A 365 11.10 2.64 -23.44
C ASN A 365 11.02 3.94 -24.24
N GLY A 366 10.83 3.90 -25.52
CA GLY A 366 10.87 5.09 -26.37
C GLY A 366 12.25 5.78 -26.35
N ARG A 367 12.29 7.10 -26.11
CA ARG A 367 13.53 7.87 -26.13
C ARG A 367 14.36 7.68 -24.86
N ILE A 368 15.47 7.00 -24.99
CA ILE A 368 16.38 6.65 -23.88
C ILE A 368 17.51 7.68 -23.74
N ARG A 369 17.80 8.17 -22.53
CA ARG A 369 18.88 9.09 -22.18
C ARG A 369 19.60 8.65 -20.91
N PRO A 370 20.89 8.96 -20.71
CA PRO A 370 21.57 8.77 -19.43
C PRO A 370 20.81 9.45 -18.28
N GLY A 371 20.72 8.79 -17.13
CA GLY A 371 19.98 9.27 -15.96
C GLY A 371 18.48 8.98 -15.99
N THR A 372 17.91 8.51 -17.12
CA THR A 372 16.51 8.09 -17.16
C THR A 372 16.33 6.68 -16.62
N THR A 373 15.17 6.43 -16.04
CA THR A 373 14.76 5.08 -15.68
C THR A 373 14.09 4.41 -16.87
N ILE A 374 14.51 3.20 -17.18
CA ILE A 374 14.02 2.39 -18.29
C ILE A 374 13.45 1.08 -17.79
N TYR A 375 12.56 0.48 -18.57
CA TYR A 375 12.00 -0.86 -18.36
C TYR A 375 12.88 -1.91 -19.04
N LEU A 376 13.19 -2.97 -18.30
CA LEU A 376 13.99 -4.09 -18.80
C LEU A 376 13.21 -5.40 -18.68
N PRO A 377 13.09 -6.20 -19.75
CA PRO A 377 12.56 -7.55 -19.67
C PRO A 377 13.62 -8.50 -19.11
N VAL A 378 13.34 -9.12 -17.97
CA VAL A 378 14.27 -10.04 -17.28
C VAL A 378 13.56 -11.34 -16.99
N ARG A 379 14.20 -12.48 -17.16
CA ARG A 379 13.61 -13.76 -16.73
C ARG A 379 13.32 -13.70 -15.24
N ALA A 380 12.09 -14.04 -14.84
CA ALA A 380 11.66 -13.89 -13.45
C ALA A 380 12.55 -14.67 -12.47
N ARG A 381 13.05 -15.84 -12.87
CA ARG A 381 13.98 -16.65 -12.06
C ARG A 381 15.31 -15.96 -11.77
N GLU A 382 15.74 -15.03 -12.62
CA GLU A 382 17.00 -14.31 -12.50
C GLU A 382 16.87 -13.07 -11.60
N LEU A 383 15.64 -12.56 -11.40
CA LEU A 383 15.39 -11.44 -10.50
C LEU A 383 15.85 -11.71 -9.06
N GLY A 384 15.63 -12.92 -8.55
CA GLY A 384 16.07 -13.31 -7.21
C GLY A 384 17.60 -13.31 -7.06
N ALA A 385 18.31 -13.81 -8.07
CA ALA A 385 19.78 -13.82 -8.08
C ALA A 385 20.36 -12.40 -8.23
N LEU A 386 19.78 -11.58 -9.09
CA LEU A 386 20.10 -10.15 -9.23
C LEU A 386 19.99 -9.41 -7.90
N LEU A 387 18.95 -9.70 -7.12
CA LEU A 387 18.70 -9.07 -5.83
C LEU A 387 19.63 -9.59 -4.73
N ALA A 388 19.85 -10.91 -4.67
CA ALA A 388 20.72 -11.52 -3.68
C ALA A 388 22.18 -11.04 -3.80
N HIS A 389 22.65 -10.74 -5.02
CA HIS A 389 23.98 -10.20 -5.27
C HIS A 389 24.08 -8.67 -5.13
N SER A 390 22.96 -7.97 -5.03
CA SER A 390 22.92 -6.50 -4.91
C SER A 390 22.65 -5.99 -3.50
N GLU A 391 22.31 -6.84 -2.56
CA GLU A 391 22.09 -6.45 -1.17
C GLU A 391 23.42 -6.31 -0.41
N THR A 392 23.94 -5.09 -0.36
CA THR A 392 25.05 -4.75 0.53
C THR A 392 24.48 -4.09 1.78
N TYR A 393 24.83 -4.65 2.93
CA TYR A 393 24.47 -4.07 4.22
C TYR A 393 25.66 -3.32 4.81
N TYR A 394 25.37 -2.15 5.34
CA TYR A 394 26.30 -1.34 6.11
C TYR A 394 25.94 -1.42 7.60
N ALA A 395 26.89 -1.81 8.42
CA ALA A 395 26.72 -1.72 9.87
C ALA A 395 27.02 -0.28 10.33
N VAL A 396 26.01 0.38 10.90
CA VAL A 396 26.10 1.75 11.41
C VAL A 396 27.18 1.82 12.48
N ARG A 397 28.09 2.79 12.36
CA ARG A 397 29.16 3.05 13.31
C ARG A 397 28.81 4.24 14.21
N LYS A 398 29.44 4.32 15.37
CA LYS A 398 29.31 5.49 16.25
C LYS A 398 29.73 6.77 15.51
N GLY A 399 28.83 7.76 15.47
CA GLY A 399 29.02 9.02 14.73
C GLY A 399 28.49 9.04 13.30
N ASP A 400 28.00 7.92 12.78
CA ASP A 400 27.35 7.92 11.47
C ASP A 400 26.00 8.68 11.54
N THR A 401 25.66 9.29 10.40
CA THR A 401 24.35 9.89 10.14
C THR A 401 23.76 9.28 8.87
N LEU A 402 22.44 9.32 8.71
CA LEU A 402 21.82 8.90 7.44
C LEU A 402 22.43 9.63 6.24
N PHE A 403 22.79 10.91 6.42
CA PHE A 403 23.45 11.69 5.36
C PHE A 403 24.85 11.15 5.04
N SER A 404 25.69 10.88 6.05
CA SER A 404 27.05 10.37 5.83
C SER A 404 27.05 8.98 5.19
N ILE A 405 26.12 8.12 5.60
CA ILE A 405 25.94 6.77 5.04
C ILE A 405 25.42 6.85 3.60
N ALA A 406 24.37 7.63 3.36
CA ALA A 406 23.80 7.83 2.01
C ALA A 406 24.87 8.35 1.04
N LYS A 407 25.61 9.41 1.42
CA LYS A 407 26.70 9.98 0.61
C LYS A 407 27.79 8.96 0.30
N ARG A 408 28.23 8.16 1.28
CA ARG A 408 29.25 7.11 1.11
C ARG A 408 28.82 6.03 0.10
N HIS A 409 27.54 5.74 0.05
CA HIS A 409 26.98 4.70 -0.82
C HIS A 409 26.30 5.25 -2.07
N HIS A 410 26.50 6.53 -2.40
CA HIS A 410 25.92 7.21 -3.57
C HIS A 410 24.38 7.17 -3.60
N LEU A 411 23.76 7.28 -2.43
CA LEU A 411 22.32 7.38 -2.24
C LEU A 411 21.95 8.79 -1.76
N THR A 412 20.73 9.18 -1.98
CA THR A 412 20.10 10.27 -1.23
C THR A 412 19.63 9.76 0.14
N VAL A 413 19.42 10.66 1.09
CA VAL A 413 18.85 10.28 2.40
C VAL A 413 17.44 9.70 2.25
N ALA A 414 16.66 10.17 1.26
CA ALA A 414 15.35 9.64 0.96
C ALA A 414 15.45 8.17 0.48
N GLU A 415 16.31 7.91 -0.52
CA GLU A 415 16.53 6.55 -1.01
C GLU A 415 17.03 5.60 0.08
N LEU A 416 17.94 6.05 0.96
CA LEU A 416 18.44 5.23 2.06
C LEU A 416 17.31 4.93 3.08
N ARG A 417 16.42 5.90 3.34
CA ARG A 417 15.24 5.68 4.20
C ARG A 417 14.27 4.70 3.57
N ASP A 418 13.89 4.93 2.32
CA ASP A 418 12.94 4.07 1.59
C ASP A 418 13.47 2.64 1.45
N LEU A 419 14.79 2.50 1.24
CA LEU A 419 15.46 1.20 1.11
C LEU A 419 15.39 0.38 2.40
N ASN A 420 15.33 1.06 3.54
CA ASN A 420 15.33 0.45 4.87
C ASN A 420 14.01 0.69 5.63
N ASP A 421 13.01 1.26 4.97
CA ASP A 421 11.71 1.58 5.56
C ASP A 421 11.80 2.43 6.83
N LEU A 422 12.75 3.40 6.84
CA LEU A 422 13.00 4.24 7.99
C LEU A 422 12.07 5.45 8.02
N SER A 423 11.41 5.67 9.15
CA SER A 423 10.60 6.87 9.39
C SER A 423 11.46 8.15 9.38
N LYS A 424 10.83 9.32 9.18
CA LYS A 424 11.53 10.62 9.25
C LYS A 424 12.18 10.88 10.61
N SER A 425 11.62 10.31 11.67
CA SER A 425 12.08 10.44 13.05
C SER A 425 13.04 9.32 13.49
N HIS A 426 13.39 8.37 12.60
CA HIS A 426 14.26 7.25 12.91
C HIS A 426 15.63 7.74 13.42
N LYS A 427 16.05 7.24 14.56
CA LYS A 427 17.38 7.48 15.15
C LYS A 427 18.27 6.28 14.88
N LEU A 428 19.41 6.51 14.24
CA LEU A 428 20.40 5.47 13.98
C LEU A 428 21.03 4.97 15.28
N HIS A 429 21.19 3.66 15.37
CA HIS A 429 21.91 2.99 16.46
C HIS A 429 23.19 2.34 15.94
N ALA A 430 24.29 2.50 16.68
CA ALA A 430 25.52 1.81 16.34
C ALA A 430 25.31 0.28 16.35
N GLY A 431 25.77 -0.40 15.31
CA GLY A 431 25.51 -1.82 15.06
C GLY A 431 24.26 -2.14 14.24
N GLU A 432 23.38 -1.17 14.03
CA GLU A 432 22.23 -1.31 13.14
C GLU A 432 22.70 -1.62 11.71
N ARG A 433 22.04 -2.56 11.04
CA ARG A 433 22.39 -2.94 9.67
C ARG A 433 21.45 -2.26 8.70
N LEU A 434 21.97 -1.33 7.92
CA LEU A 434 21.23 -0.68 6.86
C LEU A 434 21.58 -1.28 5.50
N ARG A 435 20.57 -1.55 4.71
CA ARG A 435 20.73 -1.87 3.29
C ARG A 435 21.20 -0.60 2.58
N VAL A 436 22.36 -0.66 1.92
CA VAL A 436 23.01 0.50 1.30
C VAL A 436 23.23 0.33 -0.19
N THR A 437 22.78 -0.76 -0.75
CA THR A 437 22.74 -0.95 -2.19
C THR A 437 21.31 -0.99 -2.62
N VAL A 438 20.88 0.04 -3.34
CA VAL A 438 19.69 -0.08 -4.18
C VAL A 438 20.09 -1.07 -5.27
N PRO A 439 19.37 -2.18 -5.47
CA PRO A 439 19.36 -2.82 -6.76
C PRO A 439 18.98 -1.70 -7.74
N ARG A 440 19.89 -1.25 -8.60
CA ARG A 440 19.66 -0.07 -9.45
C ARG A 440 18.51 -0.23 -10.45
N ALA A 441 17.87 -1.40 -10.46
CA ALA A 441 16.60 -1.69 -11.10
C ALA A 441 15.34 -1.24 -10.29
N VAL A 442 15.48 -0.68 -9.09
CA VAL A 442 14.34 -0.50 -8.15
C VAL A 442 14.11 0.94 -7.71
N ALA A 443 15.03 1.86 -7.98
CA ALA A 443 14.97 3.23 -7.49
C ALA A 443 13.89 4.14 -8.13
N ALA A 444 12.93 3.60 -8.87
CA ALA A 444 11.92 4.38 -9.57
C ALA A 444 10.48 3.89 -9.31
N GLY A 445 10.17 3.56 -8.08
CA GLY A 445 8.80 3.26 -7.63
C GLY A 445 8.25 4.29 -6.66
N GLY A 446 8.62 5.56 -6.82
CA GLY A 446 8.13 6.68 -6.06
C GLY A 446 7.68 7.80 -6.98
N MET A 447 6.49 7.68 -7.57
CA MET A 447 5.57 8.74 -7.96
C MET A 447 4.17 8.15 -7.97
#